data_4e8c5e6520b84c8bb15ed7d121765ab4
#
_entry.id   4e8c5e6520b84c8bb15ed7d121765ab4
#
_cell.length_a   1.000
_cell.length_b   1.000
_cell.length_c   1.000
_cell.angle_alpha   90.00
_cell.angle_beta   90.00
_cell.angle_gamma   90.00
#
_symmetry.space_group_name_H-M   'P 1'
#
loop_
_entity.id
_entity.type
_entity.pdbx_description
1 polymer ?
#
loop_
_entity_poly.entity_id
_entity_poly.type
_entity_poly.pdbx_seq_one_letter_code
_entity_poly.pdbx_strand_id
1 'polypeptide(L)'
;AKLKEEYGEERAQAIFESLLVRNKASIRVTDLSRKEEIQALLEASASSLSPSGLVKEQGHFAGHDLFADGAITIQDESSQLVAPTLDLQGDEQVLDACAAPGGKTSHIASYLTTGQVTALDLYDHKLDLIQENAQRLGVADRVQTQKLDARKVHEFFGKNSFDKILVDAPCSGIGLLRRKPDIKYNKETADFASLQEIQLEILGSVCQTLRKGGIITYSTCTIVSEENFQV
;
A
#
# COMPACT_ATOMS: atom_id res chain seq x y z
N ALA A 1 -9.36 20.72 14.41
CA ALA A 1 -8.72 21.97 14.00
C ALA A 1 -8.03 21.78 12.64
N LYS A 2 -7.00 20.95 12.51
CA LYS A 2 -6.17 20.76 11.30
C LYS A 2 -6.96 20.56 9.99
N LEU A 3 -7.91 19.61 9.95
CA LEU A 3 -8.69 19.35 8.72
C LEU A 3 -9.60 20.53 8.32
N LYS A 4 -10.11 21.30 9.30
CA LYS A 4 -10.89 22.52 8.99
C LYS A 4 -10.01 23.61 8.40
N GLU A 5 -8.80 23.77 8.92
CA GLU A 5 -7.83 24.75 8.42
C GLU A 5 -7.40 24.40 6.98
N GLU A 6 -7.18 23.13 6.68
CA GLU A 6 -6.66 22.68 5.40
C GLU A 6 -7.75 22.56 4.31
N TYR A 7 -8.93 22.02 4.65
CA TYR A 7 -10.00 21.74 3.69
C TYR A 7 -11.19 22.70 3.74
N GLY A 8 -11.22 23.63 4.71
CA GLY A 8 -12.37 24.47 5.00
C GLY A 8 -13.46 23.74 5.81
N GLU A 9 -14.39 24.52 6.35
CA GLU A 9 -15.42 24.03 7.28
C GLU A 9 -16.32 22.97 6.64
N GLU A 10 -16.87 23.24 5.46
CA GLU A 10 -17.83 22.39 4.77
C GLU A 10 -17.23 21.01 4.41
N ARG A 11 -16.03 21.01 3.81
CA ARG A 11 -15.35 19.78 3.40
C ARG A 11 -14.86 18.97 4.59
N ALA A 12 -14.36 19.65 5.64
CA ALA A 12 -13.99 18.99 6.88
C ALA A 12 -15.21 18.32 7.55
N GLN A 13 -16.36 18.99 7.54
CA GLN A 13 -17.60 18.42 8.07
C GLN A 13 -18.01 17.16 7.29
N ALA A 14 -17.97 17.17 5.97
CA ALA A 14 -18.25 16.01 5.14
C ALA A 14 -17.29 14.85 5.42
N ILE A 15 -15.99 15.12 5.65
CA ILE A 15 -15.01 14.12 6.08
C ILE A 15 -15.44 13.51 7.42
N PHE A 16 -15.79 14.33 8.43
CA PHE A 16 -16.18 13.82 9.75
C PHE A 16 -17.45 12.99 9.68
N GLU A 17 -18.45 13.39 8.91
CA GLU A 17 -19.68 12.62 8.69
C GLU A 17 -19.40 11.28 8.03
N SER A 18 -18.47 11.26 7.07
CA SER A 18 -18.05 10.01 6.42
C SER A 18 -17.44 9.00 7.39
N LEU A 19 -16.83 9.44 8.50
CA LEU A 19 -16.24 8.55 9.50
C LEU A 19 -17.31 7.77 10.31
N LEU A 20 -18.56 8.24 10.30
CA LEU A 20 -19.68 7.57 10.96
C LEU A 20 -20.30 6.47 10.10
N VAL A 21 -20.01 6.45 8.81
CA VAL A 21 -20.48 5.42 7.89
C VAL A 21 -19.69 4.15 8.09
N ARG A 22 -20.38 3.01 8.21
CA ARG A 22 -19.73 1.70 8.37
C ARG A 22 -18.84 1.37 7.17
N ASN A 23 -17.64 0.88 7.45
CA ASN A 23 -16.74 0.39 6.39
C ASN A 23 -17.33 -0.87 5.75
N LYS A 24 -17.30 -0.91 4.42
CA LYS A 24 -17.45 -2.16 3.68
C LYS A 24 -16.19 -3.01 3.83
N ALA A 25 -16.37 -4.32 3.82
CA ALA A 25 -15.25 -5.23 3.71
C ALA A 25 -14.78 -5.24 2.25
N SER A 26 -13.50 -4.97 2.02
CA SER A 26 -12.89 -4.92 0.69
C SER A 26 -11.80 -5.98 0.56
N ILE A 27 -11.83 -6.72 -0.53
CA ILE A 27 -10.87 -7.76 -0.88
C ILE A 27 -10.38 -7.57 -2.30
N ARG A 28 -9.16 -8.03 -2.56
CA ARG A 28 -8.59 -8.16 -3.90
C ARG A 28 -8.58 -9.63 -4.31
N VAL A 29 -9.09 -9.92 -5.49
CA VAL A 29 -8.96 -11.22 -6.14
C VAL A 29 -7.57 -11.30 -6.76
N THR A 30 -6.88 -12.42 -6.59
CA THR A 30 -5.50 -12.60 -7.06
C THR A 30 -5.42 -13.06 -8.51
N ASP A 31 -6.37 -13.88 -8.93
CA ASP A 31 -6.53 -14.31 -10.33
C ASP A 31 -7.84 -13.72 -10.89
N LEU A 32 -7.70 -12.73 -11.79
CA LEU A 32 -8.84 -12.03 -12.37
C LEU A 32 -9.74 -12.94 -13.21
N SER A 33 -9.23 -14.04 -13.74
CA SER A 33 -10.04 -15.01 -14.50
C SER A 33 -11.10 -15.70 -13.63
N ARG A 34 -10.87 -15.76 -12.32
CA ARG A 34 -11.78 -16.33 -11.32
C ARG A 34 -12.68 -15.30 -10.64
N LYS A 35 -12.60 -14.02 -11.04
CA LYS A 35 -13.28 -12.95 -10.29
C LYS A 35 -14.79 -13.14 -10.23
N GLU A 36 -15.44 -13.49 -11.33
CA GLU A 36 -16.89 -13.69 -11.38
C GLU A 36 -17.33 -14.90 -10.54
N GLU A 37 -16.57 -16.01 -10.58
CA GLU A 37 -16.80 -17.18 -9.72
C GLU A 37 -16.71 -16.81 -8.25
N ILE A 38 -15.64 -16.12 -7.86
CA ILE A 38 -15.39 -15.71 -6.46
C ILE A 38 -16.43 -14.69 -6.00
N GLN A 39 -16.81 -13.75 -6.88
CA GLN A 39 -17.87 -12.79 -6.59
C GLN A 39 -19.19 -13.46 -6.26
N ALA A 40 -19.59 -14.44 -7.07
CA ALA A 40 -20.82 -15.20 -6.85
C ALA A 40 -20.74 -16.04 -5.56
N LEU A 41 -19.62 -16.73 -5.33
CA LEU A 41 -19.42 -17.57 -4.15
C LEU A 41 -19.45 -16.75 -2.85
N LEU A 42 -18.91 -15.55 -2.85
CA LEU A 42 -18.89 -14.67 -1.68
C LEU A 42 -20.14 -13.79 -1.56
N GLU A 43 -21.07 -13.82 -2.56
CA GLU A 43 -22.20 -12.89 -2.64
C GLU A 43 -21.74 -11.43 -2.47
N ALA A 44 -20.62 -11.08 -3.13
CA ALA A 44 -20.00 -9.77 -3.07
C ALA A 44 -20.35 -8.93 -4.31
N SER A 45 -20.13 -7.63 -4.23
CA SER A 45 -20.27 -6.71 -5.37
C SER A 45 -18.90 -6.40 -5.96
N ALA A 46 -18.82 -6.18 -7.26
CA ALA A 46 -17.61 -5.67 -7.88
C ALA A 46 -17.29 -4.27 -7.34
N SER A 47 -16.01 -4.00 -7.08
CA SER A 47 -15.56 -2.65 -6.77
C SER A 47 -15.75 -1.73 -7.97
N SER A 48 -16.21 -0.52 -7.73
CA SER A 48 -16.25 0.54 -8.75
C SER A 48 -14.91 1.23 -8.97
N LEU A 49 -13.93 1.00 -8.08
CA LEU A 49 -12.64 1.65 -8.09
C LEU A 49 -11.51 0.75 -8.61
N SER A 50 -11.55 -0.54 -8.22
CA SER A 50 -10.47 -1.48 -8.55
C SER A 50 -10.98 -2.63 -9.42
N PRO A 51 -10.34 -2.90 -10.57
CA PRO A 51 -10.70 -4.02 -11.43
C PRO A 51 -10.60 -5.39 -10.72
N SER A 52 -9.66 -5.53 -9.77
CA SER A 52 -9.47 -6.76 -8.99
C SER A 52 -10.28 -6.79 -7.69
N GLY A 53 -10.96 -5.69 -7.37
CA GLY A 53 -11.66 -5.49 -6.10
C GLY A 53 -13.06 -6.10 -6.07
N LEU A 54 -13.38 -6.68 -4.91
CA LEU A 54 -14.75 -7.01 -4.51
C LEU A 54 -15.04 -6.36 -3.16
N VAL A 55 -16.30 -5.94 -2.97
CA VAL A 55 -16.76 -5.30 -1.73
C VAL A 55 -18.01 -6.01 -1.21
N LYS A 56 -18.13 -6.08 0.12
CA LYS A 56 -19.30 -6.61 0.80
C LYS A 56 -19.63 -5.70 1.99
N GLU A 57 -20.93 -5.48 2.26
CA GLU A 57 -21.35 -4.64 3.39
C GLU A 57 -20.83 -5.16 4.73
N GLN A 58 -20.77 -6.47 4.87
CA GLN A 58 -20.22 -7.16 6.03
C GLN A 58 -19.53 -8.45 5.58
N GLY A 59 -18.37 -8.76 6.16
CA GLY A 59 -17.66 -10.01 5.87
C GLY A 59 -16.44 -10.16 6.76
N HIS A 60 -16.18 -11.41 7.15
CA HIS A 60 -14.96 -11.80 7.84
C HIS A 60 -14.21 -12.76 6.93
N PHE A 61 -13.35 -12.22 6.06
CA PHE A 61 -12.68 -13.01 5.03
C PHE A 61 -11.41 -13.72 5.51
N ALA A 62 -10.81 -13.29 6.64
CA ALA A 62 -9.57 -13.88 7.15
C ALA A 62 -9.68 -15.37 7.53
N GLY A 63 -10.88 -15.83 7.87
CA GLY A 63 -11.15 -17.25 8.17
C GLY A 63 -11.73 -18.04 7.00
N HIS A 64 -11.80 -17.48 5.81
CA HIS A 64 -12.37 -18.14 4.64
C HIS A 64 -11.32 -18.95 3.88
N ASP A 65 -11.67 -20.13 3.34
CA ASP A 65 -10.74 -20.99 2.59
C ASP A 65 -10.09 -20.25 1.42
N LEU A 66 -10.84 -19.43 0.68
CA LEU A 66 -10.29 -18.60 -0.41
C LEU A 66 -9.18 -17.64 0.05
N PHE A 67 -9.21 -17.20 1.32
CA PHE A 67 -8.13 -16.38 1.87
C PHE A 67 -6.92 -17.24 2.23
N ALA A 68 -7.15 -18.40 2.84
CA ALA A 68 -6.10 -19.34 3.19
C ALA A 68 -5.36 -19.85 1.94
N ASP A 69 -6.10 -20.14 0.87
CA ASP A 69 -5.58 -20.61 -0.42
C ASP A 69 -4.96 -19.49 -1.28
N GLY A 70 -5.00 -18.24 -0.82
CA GLY A 70 -4.46 -17.10 -1.56
C GLY A 70 -5.27 -16.65 -2.77
N ALA A 71 -6.48 -17.17 -3.00
CA ALA A 71 -7.36 -16.75 -4.08
C ALA A 71 -7.89 -15.32 -3.87
N ILE A 72 -7.98 -14.89 -2.62
CA ILE A 72 -8.30 -13.51 -2.23
C ILE A 72 -7.33 -13.01 -1.16
N THR A 73 -7.23 -11.68 -1.08
CA THR A 73 -6.55 -11.01 0.04
C THR A 73 -7.35 -9.81 0.51
N ILE A 74 -7.29 -9.52 1.82
CA ILE A 74 -7.94 -8.35 2.40
C ILE A 74 -7.09 -7.12 2.07
N GLN A 75 -7.64 -6.23 1.26
CA GLN A 75 -6.96 -5.01 0.85
C GLN A 75 -7.98 -3.92 0.54
N ASP A 76 -7.74 -2.71 1.03
CA ASP A 76 -8.58 -1.56 0.72
C ASP A 76 -8.60 -1.23 -0.76
N GLU A 77 -9.74 -0.78 -1.27
CA GLU A 77 -9.89 -0.38 -2.67
C GLU A 77 -8.85 0.67 -3.07
N SER A 78 -8.61 1.69 -2.22
CA SER A 78 -7.58 2.70 -2.47
C SER A 78 -6.16 2.11 -2.51
N SER A 79 -5.85 1.14 -1.64
CA SER A 79 -4.56 0.44 -1.65
C SER A 79 -4.37 -0.45 -2.89
N GLN A 80 -5.48 -0.93 -3.47
CA GLN A 80 -5.44 -1.72 -4.71
C GLN A 80 -5.10 -0.88 -5.94
N LEU A 81 -5.30 0.45 -5.88
CA LEU A 81 -4.98 1.36 -6.98
C LEU A 81 -3.47 1.66 -7.10
N VAL A 82 -2.68 1.37 -6.06
CA VAL A 82 -1.27 1.76 -6.00
C VAL A 82 -0.40 0.97 -6.98
N ALA A 83 -0.46 -0.36 -6.98
CA ALA A 83 0.37 -1.18 -7.86
C ALA A 83 0.16 -0.88 -9.36
N PRO A 84 -1.08 -0.66 -9.87
CA PRO A 84 -1.31 -0.29 -11.27
C PRO A 84 -0.63 1.01 -11.72
N THR A 85 -0.37 1.97 -10.80
CA THR A 85 0.28 3.23 -11.16
C THR A 85 1.76 3.09 -11.54
N LEU A 86 2.36 1.94 -11.25
CA LEU A 86 3.73 1.65 -11.64
C LEU A 86 3.87 1.28 -13.13
N ASP A 87 2.76 1.02 -13.83
CA ASP A 87 2.74 0.65 -15.25
C ASP A 87 3.72 -0.50 -15.57
N LEU A 88 3.48 -1.66 -14.90
CA LEU A 88 4.35 -2.82 -14.98
C LEU A 88 4.09 -3.63 -16.25
N GLN A 89 5.16 -4.06 -16.92
CA GLN A 89 5.11 -4.88 -18.13
C GLN A 89 5.52 -6.34 -17.85
N GLY A 90 6.13 -6.61 -16.69
CA GLY A 90 6.40 -7.96 -16.18
C GLY A 90 7.87 -8.33 -16.00
N ASP A 91 8.82 -7.54 -16.50
CA ASP A 91 10.26 -7.81 -16.46
C ASP A 91 11.05 -6.83 -15.58
N GLU A 92 10.35 -5.91 -14.89
CA GLU A 92 10.99 -4.85 -14.15
C GLU A 92 11.66 -5.30 -12.86
N GLN A 93 12.75 -4.62 -12.51
CA GLN A 93 13.31 -4.60 -11.17
C GLN A 93 12.59 -3.51 -10.36
N VAL A 94 11.78 -3.91 -9.40
CA VAL A 94 10.93 -3.02 -8.60
C VAL A 94 11.46 -2.93 -7.18
N LEU A 95 11.48 -1.72 -6.62
CA LEU A 95 11.70 -1.49 -5.20
C LEU A 95 10.37 -1.16 -4.51
N ASP A 96 10.06 -1.86 -3.42
CA ASP A 96 9.04 -1.47 -2.44
C ASP A 96 9.77 -1.03 -1.16
N ALA A 97 9.89 0.28 -0.98
CA ALA A 97 10.80 0.86 0.02
C ALA A 97 10.28 0.77 1.47
N CYS A 98 8.98 0.55 1.67
CA CYS A 98 8.33 0.48 2.99
C CYS A 98 7.25 -0.63 2.96
N ALA A 99 7.68 -1.88 2.76
CA ALA A 99 6.85 -2.94 2.20
C ALA A 99 5.85 -3.59 3.16
N ALA A 100 6.15 -3.61 4.48
CA ALA A 100 5.32 -4.38 5.41
C ALA A 100 3.87 -3.86 5.52
N PRO A 101 2.90 -4.75 5.60
CA PRO A 101 2.97 -6.21 5.75
C PRO A 101 3.04 -7.01 4.43
N GLY A 102 3.31 -6.38 3.27
CA GLY A 102 3.49 -7.07 1.99
C GLY A 102 2.26 -7.11 1.07
N GLY A 103 1.17 -6.43 1.41
CA GLY A 103 -0.04 -6.42 0.59
C GLY A 103 0.16 -5.73 -0.77
N LYS A 104 0.86 -4.59 -0.80
CA LYS A 104 1.22 -3.88 -2.03
C LYS A 104 2.36 -4.59 -2.77
N THR A 105 3.37 -5.08 -2.04
CA THR A 105 4.47 -5.92 -2.57
C THR A 105 3.94 -7.11 -3.36
N SER A 106 3.04 -7.89 -2.77
CA SER A 106 2.43 -9.06 -3.43
C SER A 106 1.55 -8.67 -4.60
N HIS A 107 0.91 -7.49 -4.55
CA HIS A 107 0.15 -6.98 -5.68
C HIS A 107 1.06 -6.59 -6.84
N ILE A 108 2.17 -5.91 -6.59
CA ILE A 108 3.22 -5.63 -7.59
C ILE A 108 3.73 -6.94 -8.18
N ALA A 109 4.12 -7.89 -7.33
CA ALA A 109 4.66 -9.19 -7.77
C ALA A 109 3.68 -9.98 -8.66
N SER A 110 2.36 -9.79 -8.50
CA SER A 110 1.36 -10.43 -9.34
C SER A 110 1.37 -9.95 -10.79
N TYR A 111 1.92 -8.77 -11.09
CA TYR A 111 2.11 -8.26 -12.45
C TYR A 111 3.43 -8.71 -13.10
N LEU A 112 4.38 -9.22 -12.30
CA LEU A 112 5.68 -9.61 -12.80
C LEU A 112 5.68 -11.04 -13.32
N THR A 113 6.49 -11.29 -14.34
CA THR A 113 6.74 -12.62 -14.94
C THR A 113 8.19 -13.03 -14.77
N THR A 114 9.13 -12.21 -15.22
CA THR A 114 10.58 -12.40 -15.10
C THR A 114 11.23 -11.33 -14.21
N GLY A 115 10.49 -10.26 -13.93
CA GLY A 115 10.92 -9.21 -13.01
C GLY A 115 10.87 -9.62 -11.55
N GLN A 116 11.36 -8.74 -10.67
CA GLN A 116 11.47 -9.02 -9.24
C GLN A 116 11.15 -7.78 -8.40
N VAL A 117 10.56 -7.99 -7.22
CA VAL A 117 10.36 -6.95 -6.20
C VAL A 117 11.37 -7.13 -5.09
N THR A 118 12.15 -6.10 -4.83
CA THR A 118 12.94 -5.97 -3.60
C THR A 118 12.12 -5.20 -2.58
N ALA A 119 11.72 -5.89 -1.51
CA ALA A 119 10.84 -5.37 -0.45
C ALA A 119 11.65 -5.06 0.81
N LEU A 120 11.61 -3.80 1.25
CA LEU A 120 12.37 -3.34 2.40
C LEU A 120 11.48 -3.14 3.64
N ASP A 121 12.03 -3.47 4.79
CA ASP A 121 11.57 -2.98 6.10
C ASP A 121 12.74 -2.91 7.09
N LEU A 122 12.55 -2.18 8.18
CA LEU A 122 13.52 -2.02 9.26
C LEU A 122 13.59 -3.23 10.21
N TYR A 123 12.52 -4.02 10.30
CA TYR A 123 12.32 -5.03 11.33
C TYR A 123 12.18 -6.42 10.74
N ASP A 124 12.94 -7.39 11.27
CA ASP A 124 12.94 -8.77 10.79
C ASP A 124 11.54 -9.40 10.81
N HIS A 125 10.81 -9.26 11.91
CA HIS A 125 9.44 -9.80 12.01
C HIS A 125 8.47 -9.24 10.96
N LYS A 126 8.73 -8.05 10.42
CA LYS A 126 7.95 -7.47 9.34
C LYS A 126 8.35 -8.04 7.98
N LEU A 127 9.63 -8.36 7.80
CA LEU A 127 10.10 -9.06 6.60
C LEU A 127 9.51 -10.47 6.53
N ASP A 128 9.39 -11.16 7.68
CA ASP A 128 8.72 -12.47 7.76
C ASP A 128 7.25 -12.37 7.29
N LEU A 129 6.52 -11.34 7.73
CA LEU A 129 5.14 -11.10 7.28
C LEU A 129 5.03 -10.87 5.77
N ILE A 130 6.00 -10.16 5.17
CA ILE A 130 6.05 -9.96 3.71
C ILE A 130 6.21 -11.32 3.01
N GLN A 131 7.13 -12.16 3.49
CA GLN A 131 7.38 -13.48 2.93
C GLN A 131 6.18 -14.42 3.09
N GLU A 132 5.56 -14.46 4.27
CA GLU A 132 4.35 -15.25 4.52
C GLU A 132 3.22 -14.86 3.56
N ASN A 133 2.98 -13.55 3.37
CA ASN A 133 1.98 -13.07 2.42
C ASN A 133 2.34 -13.43 0.98
N ALA A 134 3.60 -13.30 0.58
CA ALA A 134 4.05 -13.64 -0.76
C ALA A 134 3.90 -15.15 -1.04
N GLN A 135 4.19 -16.00 -0.06
CA GLN A 135 3.98 -17.45 -0.14
C GLN A 135 2.50 -17.79 -0.27
N ARG A 136 1.66 -17.26 0.62
CA ARG A 136 0.22 -17.50 0.59
C ARG A 136 -0.42 -17.08 -0.73
N LEU A 137 0.06 -15.99 -1.33
CA LEU A 137 -0.45 -15.43 -2.59
C LEU A 137 0.24 -16.00 -3.84
N GLY A 138 1.16 -16.96 -3.69
CA GLY A 138 1.81 -17.66 -4.80
C GLY A 138 2.77 -16.79 -5.62
N VAL A 139 3.40 -15.79 -5.01
CA VAL A 139 4.32 -14.85 -5.68
C VAL A 139 5.69 -14.76 -5.02
N ALA A 140 6.01 -15.69 -4.11
CA ALA A 140 7.25 -15.67 -3.33
C ALA A 140 8.52 -15.78 -4.18
N ASP A 141 8.44 -16.43 -5.34
CA ASP A 141 9.52 -16.56 -6.33
C ASP A 141 9.95 -15.22 -6.94
N ARG A 142 9.09 -14.19 -6.86
CA ARG A 142 9.30 -12.84 -7.41
C ARG A 142 9.50 -11.78 -6.35
N VAL A 143 9.58 -12.15 -5.06
CA VAL A 143 9.75 -11.23 -3.93
C VAL A 143 11.03 -11.56 -3.17
N GLN A 144 11.94 -10.60 -3.10
CA GLN A 144 13.11 -10.61 -2.23
C GLN A 144 12.92 -9.63 -1.09
N THR A 145 13.08 -10.08 0.14
CA THR A 145 13.05 -9.20 1.32
C THR A 145 14.46 -8.78 1.72
N GLN A 146 14.64 -7.52 2.10
CA GLN A 146 15.91 -6.99 2.55
C GLN A 146 15.70 -6.09 3.76
N LYS A 147 16.39 -6.35 4.86
CA LYS A 147 16.43 -5.46 6.01
C LYS A 147 17.29 -4.23 5.68
N LEU A 148 16.63 -3.10 5.51
CA LEU A 148 17.32 -1.84 5.18
C LEU A 148 16.44 -0.65 5.56
N ASP A 149 17.08 0.41 6.05
CA ASP A 149 16.45 1.72 6.19
C ASP A 149 16.29 2.35 4.81
N ALA A 150 15.06 2.66 4.42
CA ALA A 150 14.77 3.25 3.11
C ALA A 150 15.49 4.59 2.86
N ARG A 151 15.91 5.30 3.91
CA ARG A 151 16.75 6.51 3.82
C ARG A 151 18.18 6.24 3.34
N LYS A 152 18.60 4.97 3.31
CA LYS A 152 19.94 4.51 2.91
C LYS A 152 19.95 3.65 1.65
N VAL A 153 18.87 3.62 0.90
CA VAL A 153 18.73 2.81 -0.32
C VAL A 153 19.85 3.13 -1.33
N HIS A 154 20.15 4.41 -1.54
CA HIS A 154 21.17 4.87 -2.47
C HIS A 154 22.61 4.46 -2.10
N GLU A 155 22.88 4.23 -0.80
CA GLU A 155 24.17 3.75 -0.32
C GLU A 155 24.33 2.25 -0.59
N PHE A 156 23.23 1.50 -0.55
CA PHE A 156 23.22 0.04 -0.64
C PHE A 156 23.13 -0.47 -2.09
N PHE A 157 22.18 0.05 -2.87
CA PHE A 157 21.92 -0.45 -4.23
C PHE A 157 22.66 0.32 -5.34
N GLY A 158 23.07 1.55 -5.09
CA GLY A 158 23.71 2.40 -6.10
C GLY A 158 22.71 2.98 -7.12
N LYS A 159 23.25 3.64 -8.15
CA LYS A 159 22.46 4.33 -9.18
C LYS A 159 21.87 3.37 -10.20
N ASN A 160 20.68 3.72 -10.73
CA ASN A 160 20.02 2.99 -11.81
C ASN A 160 19.78 1.49 -11.52
N SER A 161 19.46 1.15 -10.27
CA SER A 161 19.21 -0.23 -9.85
C SER A 161 17.78 -0.69 -10.14
N PHE A 162 16.81 0.22 -10.13
CA PHE A 162 15.39 -0.09 -10.24
C PHE A 162 14.72 0.61 -11.42
N ASP A 163 13.79 -0.10 -12.07
CA ASP A 163 12.95 0.43 -13.14
C ASP A 163 11.73 1.15 -12.57
N LYS A 164 11.19 0.65 -11.47
CA LYS A 164 10.01 1.17 -10.78
C LYS A 164 10.24 1.17 -9.27
N ILE A 165 9.70 2.17 -8.59
CA ILE A 165 9.81 2.28 -7.13
C ILE A 165 8.46 2.62 -6.54
N LEU A 166 8.05 1.88 -5.51
CA LEU A 166 6.96 2.23 -4.62
C LEU A 166 7.54 2.79 -3.32
N VAL A 167 7.05 3.95 -2.92
CA VAL A 167 7.21 4.50 -1.58
C VAL A 167 5.82 4.62 -0.94
N ASP A 168 5.35 3.53 -0.30
CA ASP A 168 4.18 3.57 0.57
C ASP A 168 4.65 4.05 1.95
N ALA A 169 4.76 5.37 2.07
CA ALA A 169 5.56 6.01 3.11
C ALA A 169 4.99 5.80 4.53
N PRO A 170 5.88 5.67 5.55
CA PRO A 170 5.44 5.76 6.93
C PRO A 170 4.77 7.11 7.15
N CYS A 171 3.54 7.13 7.67
CA CYS A 171 2.73 8.33 7.78
C CYS A 171 1.89 8.34 9.07
N SER A 172 1.23 9.47 9.34
CA SER A 172 0.35 9.62 10.51
C SER A 172 -0.86 8.70 10.52
N GLY A 173 -1.29 8.24 9.34
CA GLY A 173 -2.44 7.35 9.20
C GLY A 173 -3.80 8.02 9.42
N ILE A 174 -3.90 9.34 9.35
CA ILE A 174 -5.15 10.09 9.59
C ILE A 174 -6.29 9.64 8.65
N GLY A 175 -6.00 9.16 7.46
CA GLY A 175 -6.99 8.56 6.56
C GLY A 175 -7.61 7.26 7.08
N LEU A 176 -7.00 6.62 8.09
CA LEU A 176 -7.49 5.38 8.69
C LEU A 176 -8.40 5.59 9.92
N LEU A 177 -8.75 6.83 10.27
CA LEU A 177 -9.56 7.17 11.47
C LEU A 177 -10.84 6.35 11.60
N ARG A 178 -11.49 6.02 10.49
CA ARG A 178 -12.71 5.19 10.50
C ARG A 178 -12.45 3.77 11.03
N ARG A 179 -11.28 3.21 10.72
CA ARG A 179 -10.88 1.84 11.14
C ARG A 179 -10.12 1.82 12.46
N LYS A 180 -9.36 2.88 12.71
CA LYS A 180 -8.48 3.03 13.87
C LYS A 180 -8.76 4.37 14.55
N PRO A 181 -9.89 4.51 15.26
CA PRO A 181 -10.29 5.80 15.86
C PRO A 181 -9.30 6.31 16.91
N ASP A 182 -8.48 5.43 17.50
CA ASP A 182 -7.48 5.80 18.51
C ASP A 182 -6.37 6.70 17.96
N ILE A 183 -6.14 6.71 16.64
CA ILE A 183 -5.16 7.59 15.98
C ILE A 183 -5.38 9.05 16.34
N LYS A 184 -6.64 9.49 16.50
CA LYS A 184 -6.96 10.90 16.84
C LYS A 184 -6.44 11.36 18.19
N TYR A 185 -6.14 10.43 19.11
CA TYR A 185 -5.64 10.75 20.46
C TYR A 185 -4.12 10.67 20.55
N ASN A 186 -3.46 10.03 19.59
CA ASN A 186 -2.04 9.70 19.64
C ASN A 186 -1.19 10.53 18.67
N LYS A 187 -1.74 11.61 18.09
CA LYS A 187 -1.04 12.44 17.10
C LYS A 187 -1.09 13.91 17.48
N GLU A 188 0.10 14.51 17.51
CA GLU A 188 0.30 15.95 17.68
C GLU A 188 0.74 16.61 16.34
N THR A 189 0.63 17.93 16.26
CA THR A 189 1.04 18.66 15.05
C THR A 189 2.54 18.50 14.74
N ALA A 190 3.37 18.35 15.76
CA ALA A 190 4.81 18.11 15.62
C ALA A 190 5.13 16.77 14.94
N ASP A 191 4.25 15.77 15.06
CA ASP A 191 4.43 14.46 14.43
C ASP A 191 4.39 14.55 12.90
N PHE A 192 3.56 15.45 12.33
CA PHE A 192 3.45 15.63 10.88
C PHE A 192 4.75 16.16 10.26
N ALA A 193 5.38 17.15 10.91
CA ALA A 193 6.65 17.69 10.44
C ALA A 193 7.78 16.64 10.51
N SER A 194 7.86 15.91 11.61
CA SER A 194 8.86 14.83 11.76
C SER A 194 8.67 13.70 10.74
N LEU A 195 7.41 13.35 10.43
CA LEU A 195 7.11 12.33 9.41
C LEU A 195 7.44 12.85 8.01
N GLN A 196 7.16 14.12 7.71
CA GLN A 196 7.52 14.75 6.45
C GLN A 196 9.04 14.71 6.21
N GLU A 197 9.85 15.02 7.21
CA GLU A 197 11.32 14.93 7.11
C GLU A 197 11.76 13.51 6.73
N ILE A 198 11.24 12.49 7.41
CA ILE A 198 11.53 11.09 7.10
C ILE A 198 11.10 10.74 5.68
N GLN A 199 9.92 11.19 5.25
CA GLN A 199 9.38 10.93 3.91
C GLN A 199 10.25 11.56 2.83
N LEU A 200 10.71 12.80 3.03
CA LEU A 200 11.65 13.49 2.14
C LEU A 200 13.02 12.80 2.08
N GLU A 201 13.55 12.33 3.21
CA GLU A 201 14.79 11.55 3.25
C GLU A 201 14.67 10.24 2.46
N ILE A 202 13.54 9.53 2.61
CA ILE A 202 13.26 8.29 1.86
C ILE A 202 13.20 8.60 0.36
N LEU A 203 12.39 9.57 -0.07
CA LEU A 203 12.29 9.96 -1.47
C LEU A 203 13.65 10.39 -2.04
N GLY A 204 14.39 11.23 -1.32
CA GLY A 204 15.73 11.66 -1.73
C GLY A 204 16.71 10.50 -1.92
N SER A 205 16.59 9.46 -1.11
CA SER A 205 17.40 8.24 -1.21
C SER A 205 17.00 7.39 -2.41
N VAL A 206 15.70 7.04 -2.51
CA VAL A 206 15.25 6.11 -3.55
C VAL A 206 15.32 6.71 -4.96
N CYS A 207 15.11 8.03 -5.11
CA CYS A 207 15.23 8.72 -6.40
C CYS A 207 16.60 8.51 -7.07
N GLN A 208 17.67 8.39 -6.28
CA GLN A 208 19.03 8.19 -6.79
C GLN A 208 19.23 6.80 -7.39
N THR A 209 18.37 5.83 -7.05
CA THR A 209 18.46 4.44 -7.52
C THR A 209 17.56 4.15 -8.71
N LEU A 210 16.69 5.09 -9.08
CA LEU A 210 15.80 4.94 -10.22
C LEU A 210 16.54 5.07 -11.54
N ARG A 211 16.23 4.19 -12.48
CA ARG A 211 16.70 4.28 -13.86
C ARG A 211 16.05 5.45 -14.59
N LYS A 212 16.78 6.00 -15.56
CA LYS A 212 16.22 7.04 -16.43
C LYS A 212 14.99 6.53 -17.17
N GLY A 213 13.89 7.26 -17.09
CA GLY A 213 12.59 6.86 -17.65
C GLY A 213 11.77 5.95 -16.74
N GLY A 214 12.27 5.62 -15.54
CA GLY A 214 11.53 4.86 -14.54
C GLY A 214 10.42 5.67 -13.88
N ILE A 215 9.60 4.98 -13.07
CA ILE A 215 8.45 5.58 -12.38
C ILE A 215 8.63 5.38 -10.88
N ILE A 216 8.36 6.44 -10.10
CA ILE A 216 8.15 6.36 -8.66
C ILE A 216 6.68 6.61 -8.37
N THR A 217 6.05 5.71 -7.63
CA THR A 217 4.75 5.95 -7.01
C THR A 217 4.95 6.25 -5.54
N TYR A 218 4.47 7.40 -5.10
CA TYR A 218 4.42 7.79 -3.69
C TYR A 218 2.99 7.65 -3.19
N SER A 219 2.80 6.96 -2.08
CA SER A 219 1.49 6.78 -1.45
C SER A 219 1.55 6.89 0.07
N THR A 220 0.46 7.31 0.67
CA THR A 220 0.28 7.37 2.13
C THR A 220 -1.13 6.92 2.50
N CYS A 221 -1.33 6.58 3.76
CA CYS A 221 -2.66 6.39 4.35
C CYS A 221 -3.11 7.60 5.18
N THR A 222 -2.67 8.80 4.82
CA THR A 222 -3.05 10.07 5.45
C THR A 222 -3.68 11.03 4.44
N ILE A 223 -4.36 12.05 4.96
CA ILE A 223 -5.01 13.10 4.14
C ILE A 223 -4.44 14.50 4.42
N VAL A 224 -3.40 14.61 5.26
CA VAL A 224 -2.77 15.92 5.53
C VAL A 224 -1.76 16.27 4.45
N SER A 225 -1.72 17.56 4.07
CA SER A 225 -0.90 18.03 2.94
C SER A 225 0.59 17.96 3.21
N GLU A 226 1.02 18.12 4.45
CA GLU A 226 2.43 18.01 4.85
C GLU A 226 3.04 16.67 4.49
N GLU A 227 2.25 15.59 4.57
CA GLU A 227 2.71 14.24 4.28
C GLU A 227 2.42 13.77 2.83
N ASN A 228 1.86 14.65 2.00
CA ASN A 228 1.48 14.37 0.61
C ASN A 228 2.04 15.44 -0.35
N PHE A 229 1.30 16.53 -0.60
CA PHE A 229 1.68 17.52 -1.62
C PHE A 229 2.90 18.36 -1.25
N GLN A 230 3.33 18.35 0.02
CA GLN A 230 4.50 19.07 0.50
C GLN A 230 5.74 18.15 0.66
N VAL A 231 5.62 16.88 0.32
CA VAL A 231 6.72 15.91 0.18
C VAL A 231 7.14 15.82 -1.28
#